data_66ee64e8710377d96d06fd44a594cfd1
#
_entry.id   66ee64e8710377d96d06fd44a594cfd1
#
_cell.length_a   1.000
_cell.length_b   1.000
_cell.length_c   1.000
_cell.angle_alpha   90.00
_cell.angle_beta   90.00
_cell.angle_gamma   90.00
#
_symmetry.space_group_name_H-M   'P 1'
#
loop_
_entity.id
_entity.type
_entity.pdbx_description
1 polymer ?
#
loop_
_entity_poly.entity_id
_entity_poly.type
_entity_poly.pdbx_seq_one_letter_code
_entity_poly.pdbx_strand_id
1 'polypeptide(L)'
;MEFLKFDINKCVLCGVCVEKCPFGALTIEGNGIVVGDACRMCGLCVRNCPEKAIRFEQKAKSFDKDKWKNFLIYVEQERGEIHPVTFELIGEARKMAVKVGYQVNCVIVGGKGTKENAEKLLPYGVDNVYVYEHEGFEGFRADCYTDAVADCIAANKPSSVLIGATALGRSLAPRLSTRFHTGLTADCTTLDIRSNTDMIQIRPAFGGNIMAQIGITKSRPQFATVRYKVMDKAEKVKNPHGQVVVCPVNEKMADSRIKILSSRVIDKVKSLEEEDVLVVAGRGVRNEKDVELCRELADALGGQLAFTRPMVENGFGDVAHQIGLSGRTVRPKLIITCGVSGAIQFTSCMTGSDCIVAINNDPEAQIFNVADYCIVDDLYQVVPELTELIKNRKED
;
A
#
# COMPACT_ATOMS: atom_id res chain seq x y z
N MET A 1 -4.97 -25.04 2.89
CA MET A 1 -4.83 -24.99 4.37
C MET A 1 -3.98 -26.16 4.76
N GLU A 2 -2.99 -25.93 5.57
CA GLU A 2 -2.34 -27.00 6.30
C GLU A 2 -3.27 -27.47 7.41
N PHE A 3 -3.30 -28.76 7.67
CA PHE A 3 -4.03 -29.32 8.81
C PHE A 3 -3.23 -30.48 9.39
N LEU A 4 -3.44 -30.75 10.67
CA LEU A 4 -2.81 -31.87 11.33
C LEU A 4 -3.56 -33.17 10.93
N LYS A 5 -2.82 -34.15 10.45
CA LYS A 5 -3.31 -35.48 10.20
C LYS A 5 -2.69 -36.46 11.18
N PHE A 6 -3.52 -37.28 11.76
CA PHE A 6 -3.12 -38.32 12.69
C PHE A 6 -3.23 -39.69 11.99
N ASP A 7 -2.14 -40.43 12.03
CA ASP A 7 -2.09 -41.80 11.52
C ASP A 7 -2.56 -42.73 12.65
N ILE A 8 -3.81 -43.15 12.55
CA ILE A 8 -4.45 -43.97 13.58
C ILE A 8 -3.75 -45.33 13.77
N ASN A 9 -3.05 -45.82 12.74
CA ASN A 9 -2.32 -47.10 12.82
C ASN A 9 -0.99 -46.97 13.58
N LYS A 10 -0.48 -45.74 13.72
CA LYS A 10 0.74 -45.44 14.47
C LYS A 10 0.48 -44.79 15.81
N CYS A 11 -0.70 -44.22 15.98
CA CYS A 11 -1.03 -43.50 17.20
C CYS A 11 -1.42 -44.48 18.32
N VAL A 12 -0.61 -44.52 19.36
CA VAL A 12 -0.86 -45.35 20.56
C VAL A 12 -1.60 -44.59 21.65
N LEU A 13 -2.18 -43.41 21.33
CA LEU A 13 -2.96 -42.56 22.25
C LEU A 13 -2.20 -42.19 23.54
N CYS A 14 -0.90 -42.07 23.50
CA CYS A 14 -0.02 -41.81 24.67
C CYS A 14 -0.24 -40.44 25.34
N GLY A 15 -1.01 -39.53 24.74
CA GLY A 15 -1.34 -38.23 25.32
C GLY A 15 -0.25 -37.15 25.23
N VAL A 16 0.99 -37.48 24.82
CA VAL A 16 2.12 -36.51 24.76
C VAL A 16 1.78 -35.29 23.92
N CYS A 17 1.07 -35.44 22.82
CA CYS A 17 0.68 -34.32 21.95
C CYS A 17 -0.32 -33.36 22.62
N VAL A 18 -1.19 -33.89 23.50
CA VAL A 18 -2.16 -33.12 24.29
C VAL A 18 -1.43 -32.36 25.38
N GLU A 19 -0.57 -33.02 26.14
CA GLU A 19 0.22 -32.43 27.23
C GLU A 19 1.15 -31.34 26.74
N LYS A 20 1.83 -31.53 25.60
CA LYS A 20 2.77 -30.58 25.02
C LYS A 20 2.11 -29.49 24.20
N CYS A 21 0.79 -29.44 24.10
CA CYS A 21 0.08 -28.37 23.39
C CYS A 21 -0.05 -27.11 24.26
N PRO A 22 0.68 -26.02 23.99
CA PRO A 22 0.61 -24.81 24.81
C PRO A 22 -0.72 -24.07 24.69
N PHE A 23 -1.56 -24.46 23.71
CA PHE A 23 -2.84 -23.83 23.43
C PHE A 23 -4.03 -24.68 23.88
N GLY A 24 -3.79 -25.86 24.49
CA GLY A 24 -4.85 -26.77 24.90
C GLY A 24 -5.79 -27.22 23.76
N ALA A 25 -5.27 -27.22 22.52
CA ALA A 25 -6.06 -27.40 21.30
C ALA A 25 -6.25 -28.86 20.88
N LEU A 26 -5.73 -29.80 21.63
CA LEU A 26 -5.82 -31.24 21.31
C LEU A 26 -6.49 -31.96 22.45
N THR A 27 -7.46 -32.84 22.11
CA THR A 27 -8.15 -33.71 23.06
C THR A 27 -8.13 -35.14 22.54
N ILE A 28 -8.18 -36.13 23.47
CA ILE A 28 -8.36 -37.53 23.10
C ILE A 28 -9.85 -37.81 23.21
N GLU A 29 -10.48 -38.20 22.13
CA GLU A 29 -11.90 -38.59 22.08
C GLU A 29 -12.03 -39.95 21.42
N GLY A 30 -12.54 -40.93 22.19
CA GLY A 30 -12.62 -42.31 21.73
C GLY A 30 -11.23 -42.85 21.32
N ASN A 31 -11.11 -43.33 20.11
CA ASN A 31 -9.87 -43.90 19.55
C ASN A 31 -9.07 -42.90 18.71
N GLY A 32 -9.21 -41.57 18.90
CA GLY A 32 -8.57 -40.58 18.10
C GLY A 32 -8.17 -39.31 18.84
N ILE A 33 -7.43 -38.46 18.15
CA ILE A 33 -7.08 -37.10 18.61
C ILE A 33 -7.94 -36.09 17.84
N VAL A 34 -8.64 -35.25 18.57
CA VAL A 34 -9.44 -34.15 18.01
C VAL A 34 -8.67 -32.85 18.12
N VAL A 35 -8.73 -32.07 17.07
CA VAL A 35 -8.07 -30.74 17.00
C VAL A 35 -9.14 -29.66 17.12
N GLY A 36 -9.08 -28.88 18.18
CA GLY A 36 -10.01 -27.77 18.43
C GLY A 36 -9.55 -26.46 17.76
N ASP A 37 -10.44 -25.48 17.79
CA ASP A 37 -10.26 -24.14 17.15
C ASP A 37 -9.09 -23.32 17.71
N ALA A 38 -8.60 -23.64 18.91
CA ALA A 38 -7.44 -23.03 19.53
C ALA A 38 -6.11 -23.42 18.86
N CYS A 39 -6.10 -24.36 17.90
CA CYS A 39 -4.88 -24.82 17.24
C CYS A 39 -4.22 -23.71 16.42
N ARG A 40 -2.95 -23.40 16.72
CA ARG A 40 -2.13 -22.41 16.02
C ARG A 40 -1.17 -23.02 14.99
N MET A 41 -1.30 -24.29 14.68
CA MET A 41 -0.47 -25.00 13.69
C MET A 41 1.06 -24.86 13.98
N CYS A 42 1.45 -24.76 15.25
CA CYS A 42 2.84 -24.49 15.66
C CYS A 42 3.78 -25.71 15.49
N GLY A 43 3.25 -26.90 15.26
CA GLY A 43 4.00 -28.11 15.00
C GLY A 43 4.66 -28.76 16.23
N LEU A 44 4.43 -28.27 17.44
CA LEU A 44 4.99 -28.88 18.66
C LEU A 44 4.52 -30.33 18.84
N CYS A 45 3.26 -30.62 18.59
CA CYS A 45 2.72 -31.98 18.65
C CYS A 45 3.37 -32.92 17.62
N VAL A 46 3.69 -32.40 16.42
CA VAL A 46 4.36 -33.17 15.36
C VAL A 46 5.78 -33.54 15.80
N ARG A 47 6.53 -32.57 16.35
CA ARG A 47 7.92 -32.77 16.78
C ARG A 47 8.08 -33.66 18.00
N ASN A 48 7.10 -33.60 18.92
CA ASN A 48 7.15 -34.35 20.18
C ASN A 48 6.42 -35.69 20.13
N CYS A 49 5.84 -36.08 18.99
CA CYS A 49 5.19 -37.39 18.88
C CYS A 49 6.24 -38.53 18.80
N PRO A 50 6.33 -39.43 19.80
CA PRO A 50 7.33 -40.50 19.81
C PRO A 50 7.13 -41.49 18.66
N GLU A 51 5.86 -41.75 18.32
CA GLU A 51 5.50 -42.69 17.24
C GLU A 51 5.48 -42.02 15.85
N LYS A 52 5.79 -40.72 15.75
CA LYS A 52 5.70 -39.93 14.50
C LYS A 52 4.36 -40.11 13.79
N ALA A 53 3.30 -40.28 14.57
CA ALA A 53 1.93 -40.47 14.09
C ALA A 53 1.26 -39.19 13.63
N ILE A 54 1.88 -38.04 13.85
CA ILE A 54 1.29 -36.73 13.52
C ILE A 54 2.12 -36.10 12.41
N ARG A 55 1.45 -35.65 11.37
CA ARG A 55 2.08 -34.89 10.26
C ARG A 55 1.22 -33.70 9.83
N PHE A 56 1.87 -32.73 9.24
CA PHE A 56 1.15 -31.73 8.46
C PHE A 56 0.75 -32.31 7.12
N GLU A 57 -0.52 -32.28 6.82
CA GLU A 57 -1.01 -32.58 5.48
C GLU A 57 -1.49 -31.27 4.83
N GLN A 58 -0.87 -30.94 3.72
CA GLN A 58 -1.39 -29.88 2.87
C GLN A 58 -2.43 -30.52 1.94
N LYS A 59 -3.70 -30.15 2.05
CA LYS A 59 -4.60 -30.31 0.90
C LYS A 59 -4.00 -29.48 -0.23
N ALA A 60 -3.25 -30.10 -1.10
CA ALA A 60 -2.93 -29.53 -2.37
C ALA A 60 -4.26 -29.28 -3.09
N LYS A 61 -4.84 -28.09 -2.93
CA LYS A 61 -5.80 -27.63 -3.92
C LYS A 61 -5.00 -27.59 -5.21
N SER A 62 -5.35 -28.42 -6.18
CA SER A 62 -4.83 -28.30 -7.53
C SER A 62 -5.20 -26.89 -7.99
N PHE A 63 -4.23 -26.00 -7.95
CA PHE A 63 -4.41 -24.59 -8.29
C PHE A 63 -4.09 -24.49 -9.78
N ASP A 64 -5.13 -24.31 -10.57
CA ASP A 64 -5.01 -24.08 -12.00
C ASP A 64 -4.77 -22.58 -12.23
N LYS A 65 -3.51 -22.23 -12.43
CA LYS A 65 -3.03 -20.87 -12.63
C LYS A 65 -3.58 -20.26 -13.93
N ASP A 66 -3.81 -21.09 -14.96
CA ASP A 66 -4.21 -20.66 -16.29
C ASP A 66 -5.67 -20.16 -16.35
N LYS A 67 -6.44 -20.48 -15.31
CA LYS A 67 -7.79 -19.92 -15.13
C LYS A 67 -7.82 -18.49 -14.61
N TRP A 68 -6.68 -17.96 -14.15
CA TRP A 68 -6.55 -16.63 -13.57
C TRP A 68 -5.72 -15.76 -14.49
N LYS A 69 -6.38 -14.82 -15.17
CA LYS A 69 -5.75 -13.94 -16.16
C LYS A 69 -6.10 -12.48 -15.89
N ASN A 70 -5.34 -11.58 -16.49
CA ASN A 70 -5.58 -10.14 -16.43
C ASN A 70 -5.25 -9.49 -15.07
N PHE A 71 -5.15 -8.18 -15.10
CA PHE A 71 -5.03 -7.34 -13.92
C PHE A 71 -6.40 -6.79 -13.54
N LEU A 72 -6.63 -6.65 -12.22
CA LEU A 72 -7.77 -5.93 -11.68
C LEU A 72 -7.27 -4.85 -10.75
N ILE A 73 -7.68 -3.62 -10.98
CA ILE A 73 -7.33 -2.46 -10.16
C ILE A 73 -8.57 -2.03 -9.38
N TYR A 74 -8.44 -1.96 -8.07
CA TYR A 74 -9.47 -1.33 -7.25
C TYR A 74 -9.37 0.19 -7.41
N VAL A 75 -10.46 0.79 -7.88
CA VAL A 75 -10.60 2.24 -8.03
C VAL A 75 -11.09 2.82 -6.71
N GLU A 76 -10.20 3.52 -6.03
CA GLU A 76 -10.59 4.26 -4.85
C GLU A 76 -11.24 5.58 -5.26
N GLN A 77 -12.43 5.83 -4.75
CA GLN A 77 -13.12 7.10 -4.94
C GLN A 77 -13.78 7.57 -3.65
N GLU A 78 -13.84 8.86 -3.50
CA GLU A 78 -14.59 9.51 -2.42
C GLU A 78 -15.35 10.69 -2.99
N ARG A 79 -16.69 10.75 -2.75
CA ARG A 79 -17.57 11.84 -3.19
C ARG A 79 -17.47 12.19 -4.67
N GLY A 80 -17.28 11.19 -5.51
CA GLY A 80 -17.20 11.37 -6.96
C GLY A 80 -15.81 11.77 -7.48
N GLU A 81 -14.81 11.87 -6.59
CA GLU A 81 -13.42 12.08 -6.99
C GLU A 81 -12.61 10.77 -6.90
N ILE A 82 -11.95 10.40 -7.99
CA ILE A 82 -11.08 9.24 -8.05
C ILE A 82 -9.72 9.61 -7.45
N HIS A 83 -9.26 8.80 -6.49
CA HIS A 83 -7.95 9.01 -5.89
C HIS A 83 -6.84 8.84 -6.92
N PRO A 84 -5.86 9.77 -7.01
CA PRO A 84 -4.82 9.77 -8.04
C PRO A 84 -3.98 8.50 -8.11
N VAL A 85 -3.82 7.74 -7.02
CA VAL A 85 -3.12 6.45 -7.00
C VAL A 85 -3.69 5.46 -8.02
N THR A 86 -4.99 5.53 -8.32
CA THR A 86 -5.64 4.69 -9.33
C THR A 86 -4.96 4.82 -10.69
N PHE A 87 -4.62 6.02 -11.10
CA PHE A 87 -3.99 6.27 -12.40
C PHE A 87 -2.53 5.78 -12.45
N GLU A 88 -1.83 5.80 -11.31
CA GLU A 88 -0.50 5.20 -11.17
C GLU A 88 -0.58 3.67 -11.33
N LEU A 89 -1.56 3.04 -10.65
CA LEU A 89 -1.79 1.60 -10.74
C LEU A 89 -2.17 1.17 -12.16
N ILE A 90 -2.98 1.96 -12.88
CA ILE A 90 -3.30 1.70 -14.29
C ILE A 90 -2.03 1.77 -15.14
N GLY A 91 -1.17 2.77 -14.94
CA GLY A 91 0.09 2.92 -15.65
C GLY A 91 1.00 1.71 -15.47
N GLU A 92 1.19 1.28 -14.25
CA GLU A 92 2.05 0.15 -13.93
C GLU A 92 1.47 -1.19 -14.40
N ALA A 93 0.15 -1.40 -14.25
CA ALA A 93 -0.52 -2.59 -14.77
C ALA A 93 -0.39 -2.68 -16.29
N ARG A 94 -0.49 -1.57 -17.02
CA ARG A 94 -0.30 -1.55 -18.49
C ARG A 94 1.11 -1.95 -18.91
N LYS A 95 2.15 -1.45 -18.21
CA LYS A 95 3.55 -1.85 -18.44
C LYS A 95 3.73 -3.36 -18.27
N MET A 96 3.15 -3.93 -17.22
CA MET A 96 3.20 -5.38 -16.96
C MET A 96 2.32 -6.18 -17.95
N ALA A 97 1.14 -5.69 -18.29
CA ALA A 97 0.19 -6.36 -19.17
C ALA A 97 0.77 -6.65 -20.56
N VAL A 98 1.52 -5.71 -21.12
CA VAL A 98 2.22 -5.89 -22.41
C VAL A 98 3.18 -7.08 -22.37
N LYS A 99 3.86 -7.34 -21.25
CA LYS A 99 4.86 -8.43 -21.12
C LYS A 99 4.22 -9.82 -21.18
N VAL A 100 2.95 -9.95 -20.78
CA VAL A 100 2.26 -11.25 -20.62
C VAL A 100 0.97 -11.38 -21.44
N GLY A 101 0.62 -10.37 -22.25
CA GLY A 101 -0.58 -10.37 -23.09
C GLY A 101 -1.88 -10.32 -22.28
N TYR A 102 -1.91 -9.59 -21.17
CA TYR A 102 -3.05 -9.48 -20.27
C TYR A 102 -3.81 -8.16 -20.49
N GLN A 103 -5.09 -8.18 -20.14
CA GLN A 103 -5.93 -6.99 -20.06
C GLN A 103 -5.73 -6.27 -18.73
N VAL A 104 -6.04 -4.97 -18.73
CA VAL A 104 -6.08 -4.13 -17.56
C VAL A 104 -7.52 -3.74 -17.25
N ASN A 105 -8.08 -4.32 -16.20
CA ASN A 105 -9.45 -4.09 -15.78
C ASN A 105 -9.49 -3.30 -14.47
N CYS A 106 -10.57 -2.57 -14.27
CA CYS A 106 -10.83 -1.84 -13.04
C CYS A 106 -12.12 -2.34 -12.37
N VAL A 107 -12.22 -2.21 -11.05
CA VAL A 107 -13.47 -2.35 -10.30
C VAL A 107 -13.67 -1.10 -9.46
N ILE A 108 -14.86 -0.51 -9.57
CA ILE A 108 -15.27 0.67 -8.82
C ILE A 108 -16.56 0.38 -8.09
N VAL A 109 -16.62 0.76 -6.80
CA VAL A 109 -17.76 0.55 -5.92
C VAL A 109 -18.18 1.89 -5.34
N GLY A 110 -19.47 2.18 -5.31
CA GLY A 110 -19.94 3.42 -4.71
C GLY A 110 -21.43 3.66 -4.84
N GLY A 111 -21.88 4.80 -4.33
CA GLY A 111 -23.24 5.31 -4.47
C GLY A 111 -23.52 5.87 -5.86
N LYS A 112 -24.58 6.67 -5.94
CA LYS A 112 -25.01 7.30 -7.19
C LYS A 112 -23.88 8.12 -7.85
N GLY A 113 -23.71 7.97 -9.17
CA GLY A 113 -22.69 8.67 -9.96
C GLY A 113 -21.38 7.89 -10.11
N THR A 114 -21.32 6.66 -9.61
CA THR A 114 -20.15 5.78 -9.75
C THR A 114 -19.92 5.36 -11.19
N LYS A 115 -20.99 5.19 -11.97
CA LYS A 115 -20.90 4.86 -13.41
C LYS A 115 -20.24 5.99 -14.20
N GLU A 116 -20.61 7.23 -13.95
CA GLU A 116 -20.02 8.41 -14.61
C GLU A 116 -18.51 8.54 -14.25
N ASN A 117 -18.14 8.16 -13.03
CA ASN A 117 -16.74 8.10 -12.64
C ASN A 117 -15.97 6.99 -13.36
N ALA A 118 -16.61 5.85 -13.60
CA ALA A 118 -16.01 4.74 -14.34
C ALA A 118 -15.62 5.17 -15.77
N GLU A 119 -16.42 5.98 -16.43
CA GLU A 119 -16.15 6.48 -17.79
C GLU A 119 -14.86 7.32 -17.85
N LYS A 120 -14.49 8.02 -16.77
CA LYS A 120 -13.27 8.82 -16.68
C LYS A 120 -11.99 7.99 -16.75
N LEU A 121 -12.08 6.66 -16.56
CA LEU A 121 -10.94 5.74 -16.60
C LEU A 121 -10.62 5.24 -18.02
N LEU A 122 -11.61 5.18 -18.90
CA LEU A 122 -11.46 4.64 -20.26
C LEU A 122 -10.34 5.31 -21.07
N PRO A 123 -10.17 6.65 -21.00
CA PRO A 123 -9.07 7.32 -21.71
C PRO A 123 -7.68 6.87 -21.30
N TYR A 124 -7.52 6.17 -20.20
CA TYR A 124 -6.23 5.71 -19.71
C TYR A 124 -5.85 4.28 -20.16
N GLY A 125 -6.61 3.72 -21.12
CA GLY A 125 -6.31 2.42 -21.74
C GLY A 125 -6.68 1.23 -20.87
N VAL A 126 -7.79 1.35 -20.14
CA VAL A 126 -8.42 0.27 -19.38
C VAL A 126 -9.36 -0.50 -20.32
N ASP A 127 -9.35 -1.83 -20.25
CA ASP A 127 -10.18 -2.69 -21.10
C ASP A 127 -11.62 -2.80 -20.60
N ASN A 128 -11.81 -3.05 -19.30
CA ASN A 128 -13.13 -3.10 -18.69
C ASN A 128 -13.14 -2.38 -17.34
N VAL A 129 -14.23 -1.65 -17.08
CA VAL A 129 -14.49 -1.05 -15.76
C VAL A 129 -15.77 -1.65 -15.20
N TYR A 130 -15.63 -2.54 -14.22
CA TYR A 130 -16.74 -3.18 -13.51
C TYR A 130 -17.29 -2.23 -12.45
N VAL A 131 -18.58 -1.88 -12.57
CA VAL A 131 -19.25 -0.90 -11.71
C VAL A 131 -20.23 -1.58 -10.80
N TYR A 132 -20.03 -1.40 -9.50
CA TYR A 132 -20.99 -1.76 -8.45
C TYR A 132 -21.56 -0.46 -7.87
N GLU A 133 -22.71 -0.07 -8.38
CA GLU A 133 -23.39 1.17 -7.97
C GLU A 133 -24.68 0.82 -7.21
N HIS A 134 -24.77 1.27 -5.96
CA HIS A 134 -25.94 1.09 -5.12
C HIS A 134 -25.94 2.11 -3.97
N GLU A 135 -27.10 2.59 -3.52
CA GLU A 135 -27.20 3.53 -2.39
C GLU A 135 -26.55 2.98 -1.11
N GLY A 136 -26.62 1.68 -0.88
CA GLY A 136 -25.93 0.99 0.19
C GLY A 136 -24.40 1.07 0.14
N PHE A 137 -23.81 1.59 -0.89
CA PHE A 137 -22.37 1.85 -1.00
C PHE A 137 -22.00 3.32 -0.83
N GLU A 138 -22.93 4.14 -0.42
CA GLU A 138 -22.63 5.51 -0.09
C GLU A 138 -21.73 5.60 1.14
N GLY A 139 -20.51 6.10 0.95
CA GLY A 139 -19.43 6.05 1.96
C GLY A 139 -18.80 4.66 2.13
N PHE A 140 -17.48 4.65 2.33
CA PHE A 140 -16.73 3.41 2.45
C PHE A 140 -17.09 2.64 3.71
N ARG A 141 -17.51 1.39 3.54
CA ARG A 141 -17.68 0.38 4.60
C ARG A 141 -17.00 -0.90 4.18
N ALA A 142 -16.03 -1.31 4.98
CA ALA A 142 -15.08 -2.36 4.60
C ALA A 142 -15.74 -3.72 4.33
N ASP A 143 -16.88 -4.02 4.97
CA ASP A 143 -17.61 -5.28 4.79
C ASP A 143 -18.29 -5.33 3.41
N CYS A 144 -19.20 -4.40 3.10
CA CYS A 144 -19.93 -4.41 1.84
C CYS A 144 -19.03 -4.14 0.62
N TYR A 145 -18.00 -3.29 0.75
CA TYR A 145 -17.01 -3.10 -0.31
C TYR A 145 -16.19 -4.38 -0.56
N THR A 146 -15.85 -5.12 0.51
CA THR A 146 -15.20 -6.44 0.36
C THR A 146 -16.09 -7.42 -0.38
N ASP A 147 -17.40 -7.42 -0.13
CA ASP A 147 -18.35 -8.31 -0.79
C ASP A 147 -18.48 -8.00 -2.29
N ALA A 148 -18.60 -6.73 -2.66
CA ALA A 148 -18.67 -6.29 -4.05
C ALA A 148 -17.40 -6.61 -4.84
N VAL A 149 -16.23 -6.24 -4.29
CA VAL A 149 -14.94 -6.52 -4.97
C VAL A 149 -14.66 -8.02 -5.03
N ALA A 150 -15.04 -8.79 -4.02
CA ALA A 150 -14.88 -10.25 -4.03
C ALA A 150 -15.77 -10.92 -5.08
N ASP A 151 -16.98 -10.43 -5.29
CA ASP A 151 -17.87 -10.88 -6.37
C ASP A 151 -17.22 -10.64 -7.75
N CYS A 152 -16.69 -9.44 -7.99
CA CYS A 152 -15.95 -9.11 -9.20
C CYS A 152 -14.75 -10.05 -9.42
N ILE A 153 -13.96 -10.32 -8.38
CA ILE A 153 -12.80 -11.23 -8.44
C ILE A 153 -13.24 -12.66 -8.74
N ALA A 154 -14.32 -13.13 -8.13
CA ALA A 154 -14.84 -14.49 -8.33
C ALA A 154 -15.33 -14.70 -9.76
N ALA A 155 -16.03 -13.70 -10.33
CA ALA A 155 -16.55 -13.73 -11.69
C ALA A 155 -15.43 -13.67 -12.74
N ASN A 156 -14.45 -12.76 -12.57
CA ASN A 156 -13.46 -12.44 -13.60
C ASN A 156 -12.12 -13.17 -13.42
N LYS A 157 -11.86 -13.75 -12.24
CA LYS A 157 -10.62 -14.49 -11.89
C LYS A 157 -9.32 -13.77 -12.33
N PRO A 158 -9.07 -12.53 -11.87
CA PRO A 158 -7.87 -11.81 -12.23
C PRO A 158 -6.62 -12.53 -11.67
N SER A 159 -5.51 -12.51 -12.43
CA SER A 159 -4.22 -13.04 -11.97
C SER A 159 -3.65 -12.21 -10.84
N SER A 160 -3.84 -10.91 -10.92
CA SER A 160 -3.31 -9.96 -9.94
C SER A 160 -4.33 -8.87 -9.62
N VAL A 161 -4.38 -8.44 -8.37
CA VAL A 161 -5.24 -7.35 -7.89
C VAL A 161 -4.36 -6.27 -7.26
N LEU A 162 -4.45 -5.06 -7.80
CA LEU A 162 -3.70 -3.90 -7.34
C LEU A 162 -4.63 -2.93 -6.62
N ILE A 163 -4.19 -2.45 -5.46
CA ILE A 163 -4.94 -1.55 -4.59
C ILE A 163 -4.00 -0.45 -4.10
N GLY A 164 -4.47 0.78 -3.98
CA GLY A 164 -3.68 1.86 -3.36
C GLY A 164 -3.37 1.57 -1.90
N ALA A 165 -2.16 1.86 -1.42
CA ALA A 165 -1.80 1.73 -0.01
C ALA A 165 -2.29 2.94 0.83
N THR A 166 -3.50 3.39 0.56
CA THR A 166 -4.26 4.40 1.29
C THR A 166 -4.87 3.82 2.57
N ALA A 167 -5.50 4.65 3.39
CA ALA A 167 -6.23 4.17 4.57
C ALA A 167 -7.35 3.18 4.19
N LEU A 168 -8.09 3.47 3.10
CA LEU A 168 -9.16 2.60 2.60
C LEU A 168 -8.60 1.30 2.00
N GLY A 169 -7.60 1.41 1.16
CA GLY A 169 -6.98 0.24 0.53
C GLY A 169 -6.31 -0.71 1.51
N ARG A 170 -5.65 -0.18 2.55
CA ARG A 170 -5.07 -0.97 3.64
C ARG A 170 -6.14 -1.66 4.51
N SER A 171 -7.34 -1.15 4.54
CA SER A 171 -8.49 -1.81 5.18
C SER A 171 -9.10 -2.91 4.31
N LEU A 172 -9.18 -2.68 3.00
CA LEU A 172 -9.85 -3.56 2.03
C LEU A 172 -8.98 -4.78 1.62
N ALA A 173 -7.71 -4.53 1.26
CA ALA A 173 -6.84 -5.55 0.68
C ALA A 173 -6.61 -6.79 1.58
N PRO A 174 -6.39 -6.68 2.91
CA PRO A 174 -6.24 -7.84 3.78
C PRO A 174 -7.51 -8.69 3.89
N ARG A 175 -8.69 -8.05 3.84
CA ARG A 175 -9.98 -8.75 3.88
C ARG A 175 -10.18 -9.58 2.63
N LEU A 176 -9.87 -9.02 1.46
CA LEU A 176 -9.93 -9.73 0.18
C LEU A 176 -8.92 -10.88 0.11
N SER A 177 -7.65 -10.63 0.43
CA SER A 177 -6.62 -11.66 0.37
C SER A 177 -6.93 -12.85 1.30
N THR A 178 -7.46 -12.58 2.49
CA THR A 178 -7.88 -13.61 3.43
C THR A 178 -9.08 -14.39 2.89
N ARG A 179 -10.08 -13.74 2.29
CA ARG A 179 -11.24 -14.38 1.68
C ARG A 179 -10.87 -15.36 0.56
N PHE A 180 -9.88 -14.98 -0.26
CA PHE A 180 -9.36 -15.83 -1.34
C PHE A 180 -8.24 -16.78 -0.90
N HIS A 181 -7.88 -16.79 0.39
CA HIS A 181 -6.80 -17.61 0.94
C HIS A 181 -5.49 -17.47 0.17
N THR A 182 -5.11 -16.24 -0.14
CA THR A 182 -3.92 -15.92 -0.91
C THR A 182 -3.04 -14.90 -0.22
N GLY A 183 -1.81 -14.71 -0.75
CA GLY A 183 -0.88 -13.74 -0.20
C GLY A 183 -1.21 -12.30 -0.59
N LEU A 184 -0.77 -11.38 0.25
CA LEU A 184 -0.80 -9.94 0.04
C LEU A 184 0.56 -9.35 0.39
N THR A 185 1.15 -8.60 -0.54
CA THR A 185 2.29 -7.75 -0.21
C THR A 185 1.82 -6.32 -0.03
N ALA A 186 2.05 -5.78 1.16
CA ALA A 186 1.63 -4.42 1.50
C ALA A 186 2.74 -3.40 1.21
N ASP A 187 2.34 -2.18 0.83
CA ASP A 187 3.22 -1.01 0.68
C ASP A 187 4.35 -1.21 -0.34
N CYS A 188 4.04 -1.83 -1.46
CA CYS A 188 4.97 -2.00 -2.56
C CYS A 188 5.41 -0.65 -3.14
N THR A 189 6.67 -0.56 -3.51
CA THR A 189 7.26 0.60 -4.20
C THR A 189 7.64 0.28 -5.65
N THR A 190 7.76 -1.00 -5.99
CA THR A 190 8.05 -1.44 -7.36
C THR A 190 7.30 -2.75 -7.64
N LEU A 191 6.79 -2.88 -8.84
CA LEU A 191 6.15 -4.09 -9.35
C LEU A 191 6.81 -4.51 -10.66
N ASP A 192 6.85 -5.81 -10.90
CA ASP A 192 7.20 -6.38 -12.19
C ASP A 192 6.45 -7.71 -12.38
N ILE A 193 6.49 -8.29 -13.57
CA ILE A 193 5.86 -9.57 -13.86
C ILE A 193 6.80 -10.47 -14.67
N ARG A 194 6.87 -11.73 -14.31
CA ARG A 194 7.62 -12.75 -15.04
C ARG A 194 6.78 -13.29 -16.21
N SER A 195 7.42 -13.88 -17.19
CA SER A 195 6.75 -14.55 -18.33
C SER A 195 5.79 -15.66 -17.89
N ASN A 196 6.01 -16.26 -16.73
CA ASN A 196 5.13 -17.26 -16.13
C ASN A 196 3.94 -16.64 -15.37
N THR A 197 3.68 -15.34 -15.49
CA THR A 197 2.61 -14.55 -14.86
C THR A 197 2.71 -14.40 -13.33
N ASP A 198 3.85 -14.73 -12.73
CA ASP A 198 4.10 -14.43 -11.34
C ASP A 198 4.57 -12.98 -11.18
N MET A 199 3.80 -12.21 -10.42
CA MET A 199 4.12 -10.82 -10.13
C MET A 199 5.26 -10.75 -9.11
N ILE A 200 6.26 -9.93 -9.41
CA ILE A 200 7.34 -9.55 -8.52
C ILE A 200 6.90 -8.31 -7.77
N GLN A 201 6.93 -8.36 -6.47
CA GLN A 201 6.46 -7.30 -5.58
C GLN A 201 7.62 -6.88 -4.69
N ILE A 202 8.08 -5.64 -4.82
CA ILE A 202 9.23 -5.13 -4.08
C ILE A 202 8.78 -4.06 -3.10
N ARG A 203 9.23 -4.20 -1.87
CA ARG A 203 8.95 -3.23 -0.81
C ARG A 203 10.13 -3.04 0.12
N PRO A 204 10.27 -1.86 0.74
CA PRO A 204 11.21 -1.68 1.84
C PRO A 204 10.81 -2.56 3.04
N ALA A 205 11.80 -3.20 3.65
CA ALA A 205 11.65 -4.03 4.83
C ALA A 205 12.73 -3.69 5.87
N PHE A 206 12.56 -4.14 7.11
CA PHE A 206 13.49 -3.90 8.22
C PHE A 206 13.89 -2.43 8.38
N GLY A 207 12.88 -1.54 8.44
CA GLY A 207 13.10 -0.10 8.54
C GLY A 207 13.66 0.56 7.28
N GLY A 208 13.55 -0.09 6.11
CA GLY A 208 14.04 0.44 4.83
C GLY A 208 15.44 -0.04 4.43
N ASN A 209 16.12 -0.76 5.30
CA ASN A 209 17.51 -1.21 5.05
C ASN A 209 17.61 -2.31 3.98
N ILE A 210 16.51 -2.98 3.67
CA ILE A 210 16.47 -4.07 2.69
C ILE A 210 15.25 -3.88 1.77
N MET A 211 15.46 -4.06 0.48
CA MET A 211 14.39 -4.16 -0.50
C MET A 211 13.99 -5.62 -0.64
N ALA A 212 12.88 -5.99 0.00
CA ALA A 212 12.36 -7.35 -0.05
C ALA A 212 11.64 -7.60 -1.38
N GLN A 213 12.09 -8.60 -2.11
CA GLN A 213 11.42 -9.09 -3.32
C GLN A 213 10.53 -10.28 -2.96
N ILE A 214 9.24 -10.15 -3.20
CA ILE A 214 8.22 -11.11 -2.80
C ILE A 214 7.46 -11.60 -4.03
N GLY A 215 7.13 -12.89 -4.07
CA GLY A 215 6.30 -13.50 -5.10
C GLY A 215 5.26 -14.43 -4.50
N ILE A 216 4.01 -14.33 -4.98
CA ILE A 216 2.89 -15.18 -4.59
C ILE A 216 2.68 -16.24 -5.68
N THR A 217 3.43 -17.34 -5.59
CA THR A 217 3.51 -18.35 -6.66
C THR A 217 2.50 -19.49 -6.53
N LYS A 218 1.92 -19.70 -5.33
CA LYS A 218 1.10 -20.88 -5.01
C LYS A 218 -0.40 -20.60 -4.94
N SER A 219 -0.84 -19.38 -5.19
CA SER A 219 -2.25 -18.97 -5.12
C SER A 219 -2.54 -17.81 -6.05
N ARG A 220 -3.83 -17.56 -6.34
CA ARG A 220 -4.36 -16.41 -7.08
C ARG A 220 -5.64 -15.91 -6.41
N PRO A 221 -5.97 -14.61 -6.61
CA PRO A 221 -5.12 -13.61 -7.26
C PRO A 221 -3.91 -13.23 -6.40
N GLN A 222 -2.90 -12.61 -7.02
CA GLN A 222 -1.77 -12.02 -6.32
C GLN A 222 -2.15 -10.60 -5.89
N PHE A 223 -2.23 -10.33 -4.59
CA PHE A 223 -2.57 -9.01 -4.09
C PHE A 223 -1.31 -8.17 -3.80
N ALA A 224 -1.35 -6.92 -4.22
CA ALA A 224 -0.39 -5.90 -3.84
C ALA A 224 -1.11 -4.62 -3.44
N THR A 225 -0.72 -4.01 -2.30
CA THR A 225 -0.99 -2.59 -2.11
C THR A 225 0.24 -1.79 -2.49
N VAL A 226 0.04 -0.65 -3.16
CA VAL A 226 1.10 0.19 -3.72
C VAL A 226 1.01 1.58 -3.11
N ARG A 227 2.14 2.12 -2.66
CA ARG A 227 2.20 3.49 -2.14
C ARG A 227 1.87 4.50 -3.24
N TYR A 228 1.21 5.57 -2.84
CA TYR A 228 0.98 6.72 -3.71
C TYR A 228 2.30 7.47 -3.97
N LYS A 229 2.44 8.07 -5.15
CA LYS A 229 3.63 8.83 -5.60
C LYS A 229 4.91 8.00 -5.80
N VAL A 230 4.79 6.69 -5.95
CA VAL A 230 5.94 5.81 -6.25
C VAL A 230 5.98 5.31 -7.69
N MET A 231 4.87 5.47 -8.42
CA MET A 231 4.76 5.04 -9.82
C MET A 231 4.31 6.20 -10.71
N ASP A 232 4.58 6.10 -12.00
CA ASP A 232 4.16 7.11 -12.95
C ASP A 232 2.67 6.98 -13.26
N LYS A 233 2.00 8.12 -13.33
CA LYS A 233 0.59 8.18 -13.73
C LYS A 233 0.44 7.72 -15.18
N ALA A 234 -0.60 6.93 -15.45
CA ALA A 234 -0.94 6.52 -16.80
C ALA A 234 -1.18 7.72 -17.73
N GLU A 235 -0.63 7.66 -18.91
CA GLU A 235 -0.94 8.60 -19.97
C GLU A 235 -2.24 8.20 -20.67
N LYS A 236 -3.00 9.21 -21.14
CA LYS A 236 -4.19 8.98 -21.94
C LYS A 236 -3.83 8.38 -23.30
N VAL A 237 -4.57 7.38 -23.72
CA VAL A 237 -4.40 6.75 -25.05
C VAL A 237 -5.15 7.54 -26.13
N LYS A 238 -4.61 7.55 -27.36
CA LYS A 238 -5.24 8.25 -28.48
C LYS A 238 -6.60 7.66 -28.86
N ASN A 239 -6.75 6.34 -28.79
CA ASN A 239 -7.97 5.61 -29.15
C ASN A 239 -8.42 4.72 -27.98
N PRO A 240 -9.22 5.23 -27.04
CA PRO A 240 -9.81 4.41 -25.99
C PRO A 240 -10.71 3.32 -26.60
N HIS A 241 -10.56 2.08 -26.10
CA HIS A 241 -11.31 0.93 -26.61
C HIS A 241 -12.09 0.18 -25.52
N GLY A 242 -11.94 0.61 -24.28
CA GLY A 242 -12.54 -0.05 -23.13
C GLY A 242 -14.05 0.18 -23.01
N GLN A 243 -14.66 -0.57 -22.11
CA GLN A 243 -16.08 -0.49 -21.82
C GLN A 243 -16.38 -0.46 -20.32
N VAL A 244 -17.52 0.15 -19.98
CA VAL A 244 -18.08 0.13 -18.63
C VAL A 244 -19.08 -1.02 -18.53
N VAL A 245 -18.91 -1.89 -17.54
CA VAL A 245 -19.75 -3.05 -17.29
C VAL A 245 -20.45 -2.86 -15.95
N VAL A 246 -21.74 -2.61 -15.97
CA VAL A 246 -22.53 -2.49 -14.74
C VAL A 246 -22.83 -3.88 -14.19
N CYS A 247 -22.39 -4.12 -12.95
CA CYS A 247 -22.56 -5.40 -12.27
C CYS A 247 -23.84 -5.38 -11.40
N PRO A 248 -24.58 -6.49 -11.32
CA PRO A 248 -25.75 -6.57 -10.46
C PRO A 248 -25.35 -6.52 -8.98
N VAL A 249 -26.04 -5.68 -8.21
CA VAL A 249 -25.88 -5.60 -6.76
C VAL A 249 -27.14 -6.17 -6.11
N ASN A 250 -26.97 -7.14 -5.22
CA ASN A 250 -28.08 -7.64 -4.40
C ASN A 250 -28.09 -6.93 -3.04
N GLU A 251 -29.25 -6.83 -2.43
CA GLU A 251 -29.46 -6.18 -1.13
C GLU A 251 -28.51 -6.68 -0.04
N LYS A 252 -28.25 -8.00 0.01
CA LYS A 252 -27.36 -8.58 1.00
C LYS A 252 -25.90 -8.12 0.85
N MET A 253 -25.45 -7.85 -0.36
CA MET A 253 -24.10 -7.33 -0.64
C MET A 253 -23.98 -5.88 -0.17
N ALA A 254 -25.04 -5.10 -0.30
CA ALA A 254 -25.10 -3.68 0.08
C ALA A 254 -25.43 -3.46 1.56
N ASP A 255 -25.93 -4.49 2.26
CA ASP A 255 -26.27 -4.43 3.69
C ASP A 255 -25.02 -4.54 4.56
N SER A 256 -24.67 -3.45 5.20
CA SER A 256 -23.50 -3.35 6.07
C SER A 256 -23.88 -3.38 7.55
N ARG A 257 -23.09 -4.08 8.34
CA ARG A 257 -23.20 -4.07 9.81
C ARG A 257 -22.73 -2.73 10.41
N ILE A 258 -22.07 -1.90 9.63
CA ILE A 258 -21.51 -0.60 10.04
C ILE A 258 -22.46 0.49 9.55
N LYS A 259 -22.90 1.36 10.46
CA LYS A 259 -23.69 2.55 10.14
C LYS A 259 -22.84 3.80 10.28
N ILE A 260 -22.76 4.61 9.22
CA ILE A 260 -22.15 5.93 9.27
C ILE A 260 -23.15 6.89 9.91
N LEU A 261 -22.86 7.33 11.13
CA LEU A 261 -23.73 8.25 11.85
C LEU A 261 -23.54 9.70 11.39
N SER A 262 -22.32 10.07 11.08
CA SER A 262 -22.00 11.41 10.55
C SER A 262 -20.71 11.35 9.76
N SER A 263 -20.59 12.22 8.76
CA SER A 263 -19.34 12.43 7.98
C SER A 263 -19.11 13.93 7.88
N ARG A 264 -17.92 14.37 8.29
CA ARG A 264 -17.48 15.77 8.21
C ARG A 264 -16.33 15.89 7.23
N VAL A 265 -16.45 16.80 6.28
CA VAL A 265 -15.31 17.21 5.44
C VAL A 265 -14.38 18.03 6.31
N ILE A 266 -13.13 17.62 6.36
CA ILE A 266 -12.06 18.48 6.85
C ILE A 266 -11.61 19.29 5.63
N ASP A 267 -11.56 20.62 5.75
CA ASP A 267 -11.03 21.46 4.68
C ASP A 267 -9.68 20.92 4.25
N LYS A 268 -9.54 20.63 2.96
CA LYS A 268 -8.26 20.16 2.41
C LYS A 268 -7.23 21.27 2.59
N VAL A 269 -6.46 21.20 3.66
CA VAL A 269 -5.09 21.73 3.58
C VAL A 269 -4.42 20.91 2.48
N LYS A 270 -3.85 21.57 1.48
CA LYS A 270 -3.10 20.87 0.41
C LYS A 270 -2.20 19.81 1.04
N SER A 271 -2.36 18.58 0.62
CA SER A 271 -1.55 17.47 1.13
C SER A 271 -0.11 17.64 0.65
N LEU A 272 0.87 17.29 1.48
CA LEU A 272 2.29 17.32 1.08
C LEU A 272 2.56 16.61 -0.25
N GLU A 273 1.78 15.57 -0.55
CA GLU A 273 1.90 14.82 -1.78
C GLU A 273 1.49 15.61 -3.04
N GLU A 274 0.73 16.69 -2.86
CA GLU A 274 0.22 17.54 -3.96
C GLU A 274 1.09 18.79 -4.19
N GLU A 275 2.06 19.05 -3.30
CA GLU A 275 2.91 20.23 -3.39
C GLU A 275 4.04 20.06 -4.42
N ASP A 276 4.29 21.13 -5.16
CA ASP A 276 5.39 21.21 -6.12
C ASP A 276 6.74 21.56 -5.46
N VAL A 277 6.69 22.24 -4.32
CA VAL A 277 7.88 22.68 -3.57
C VAL A 277 7.74 22.33 -2.10
N LEU A 278 8.75 21.67 -1.55
CA LEU A 278 8.81 21.32 -0.13
C LEU A 278 10.13 21.77 0.48
N VAL A 279 10.05 22.36 1.67
CA VAL A 279 11.20 22.58 2.55
C VAL A 279 11.08 21.67 3.76
N VAL A 280 12.11 20.90 4.05
CA VAL A 280 12.07 19.86 5.10
C VAL A 280 12.99 20.23 6.25
N ALA A 281 12.40 20.43 7.43
CA ALA A 281 13.15 20.60 8.67
C ALA A 281 13.60 19.25 9.22
N GLY A 282 14.89 19.07 9.38
CA GLY A 282 15.52 17.91 9.99
C GLY A 282 16.02 18.19 11.40
N ARG A 283 16.61 17.17 12.05
CA ARG A 283 17.11 17.23 13.42
C ARG A 283 18.24 18.27 13.65
N GLY A 284 18.85 18.80 12.57
CA GLY A 284 19.78 19.91 12.65
C GLY A 284 19.14 21.23 13.10
N VAL A 285 17.82 21.39 12.95
CA VAL A 285 17.03 22.47 13.55
C VAL A 285 16.89 22.20 15.04
N ARG A 286 17.45 23.07 15.86
CA ARG A 286 17.73 22.78 17.28
C ARG A 286 16.53 22.96 18.21
N ASN A 287 15.65 23.90 17.89
CA ASN A 287 14.48 24.20 18.71
C ASN A 287 13.27 24.60 17.85
N GLU A 288 12.10 24.69 18.48
CA GLU A 288 10.84 25.01 17.79
C GLU A 288 10.85 26.38 17.10
N LYS A 289 11.48 27.38 17.72
CA LYS A 289 11.56 28.74 17.13
C LYS A 289 12.38 28.77 15.85
N ASP A 290 13.38 27.92 15.74
CA ASP A 290 14.26 27.85 14.56
C ASP A 290 13.56 27.19 13.37
N VAL A 291 12.43 26.50 13.59
CA VAL A 291 11.57 25.96 12.52
C VAL A 291 11.04 27.09 11.64
N GLU A 292 10.88 28.29 12.20
CA GLU A 292 10.40 29.46 11.45
C GLU A 292 11.33 29.82 10.29
N LEU A 293 12.64 29.62 10.41
CA LEU A 293 13.59 29.82 9.31
C LEU A 293 13.24 28.94 8.08
N CYS A 294 12.90 27.67 8.33
CA CYS A 294 12.50 26.77 7.26
C CYS A 294 11.12 27.13 6.69
N ARG A 295 10.22 27.65 7.54
CA ARG A 295 8.89 28.13 7.11
C ARG A 295 9.00 29.33 6.19
N GLU A 296 9.79 30.34 6.58
CA GLU A 296 10.04 31.52 5.76
C GLU A 296 10.63 31.17 4.39
N LEU A 297 11.53 30.19 4.33
CA LEU A 297 12.07 29.69 3.06
C LEU A 297 10.97 29.00 2.22
N ALA A 298 10.13 28.18 2.84
CA ALA A 298 9.02 27.53 2.15
C ALA A 298 8.03 28.55 1.59
N ASP A 299 7.67 29.56 2.37
CA ASP A 299 6.77 30.65 1.96
C ASP A 299 7.38 31.49 0.84
N ALA A 300 8.66 31.80 0.93
CA ALA A 300 9.38 32.52 -0.12
C ALA A 300 9.39 31.77 -1.45
N LEU A 301 9.41 30.45 -1.43
CA LEU A 301 9.35 29.59 -2.61
C LEU A 301 7.91 29.30 -3.08
N GLY A 302 6.89 29.67 -2.29
CA GLY A 302 5.49 29.32 -2.54
C GLY A 302 5.21 27.83 -2.34
N GLY A 303 5.98 27.20 -1.47
CA GLY A 303 5.88 25.78 -1.11
C GLY A 303 5.36 25.54 0.30
N GLN A 304 5.53 24.31 0.80
CA GLN A 304 5.06 23.91 2.12
C GLN A 304 6.23 23.36 2.97
N LEU A 305 6.13 23.61 4.29
CA LEU A 305 7.07 23.05 5.27
C LEU A 305 6.69 21.61 5.60
N ALA A 306 7.70 20.74 5.62
CA ALA A 306 7.60 19.36 6.02
C ALA A 306 8.64 18.99 7.09
N PHE A 307 8.48 17.84 7.71
CA PHE A 307 9.28 17.42 8.85
C PHE A 307 9.81 16.00 8.69
N THR A 308 11.01 15.77 9.23
CA THR A 308 11.47 14.40 9.47
C THR A 308 10.82 13.86 10.77
N ARG A 309 10.77 12.53 10.91
CA ARG A 309 10.19 11.87 12.08
C ARG A 309 10.72 12.39 13.41
N PRO A 310 12.05 12.61 13.63
CA PRO A 310 12.55 13.18 14.89
C PRO A 310 11.97 14.54 15.25
N MET A 311 11.65 15.38 14.25
CA MET A 311 11.05 16.70 14.48
C MET A 311 9.62 16.56 15.01
N VAL A 312 8.87 15.63 14.47
CA VAL A 312 7.49 15.32 14.93
C VAL A 312 7.50 14.70 16.32
N GLU A 313 8.43 13.78 16.59
CA GLU A 313 8.56 13.15 17.93
C GLU A 313 8.96 14.17 19.01
N ASN A 314 9.71 15.22 18.64
CA ASN A 314 10.05 16.32 19.53
C ASN A 314 8.92 17.37 19.68
N GLY A 315 7.82 17.22 18.98
CA GLY A 315 6.69 18.15 19.03
C GLY A 315 6.86 19.41 18.18
N PHE A 316 7.86 19.50 17.29
CA PHE A 316 8.13 20.67 16.46
C PHE A 316 7.32 20.68 15.14
N GLY A 317 6.60 19.61 14.84
CA GLY A 317 5.77 19.49 13.66
C GLY A 317 4.64 18.49 13.81
N ASP A 318 3.68 18.59 12.89
CA ASP A 318 2.53 17.69 12.84
C ASP A 318 2.87 16.41 12.05
N VAL A 319 2.32 15.27 12.47
CA VAL A 319 2.38 13.97 11.79
C VAL A 319 1.84 14.06 10.36
N ALA A 320 0.86 14.92 10.10
CA ALA A 320 0.31 15.15 8.76
C ALA A 320 1.37 15.68 7.77
N HIS A 321 2.39 16.38 8.28
CA HIS A 321 3.49 16.96 7.52
C HIS A 321 4.80 16.16 7.61
N GLN A 322 4.74 14.92 8.11
CA GLN A 322 5.91 14.05 8.23
C GLN A 322 6.21 13.35 6.91
N ILE A 323 7.46 13.44 6.44
CA ILE A 323 7.99 12.64 5.31
C ILE A 323 8.74 11.42 5.87
N GLY A 324 8.52 10.26 5.29
CA GLY A 324 9.21 9.02 5.63
C GLY A 324 8.34 7.77 5.58
N LEU A 325 8.91 6.61 5.92
CA LEU A 325 8.19 5.32 5.88
C LEU A 325 6.99 5.28 6.81
N SER A 326 7.04 6.00 7.92
CA SER A 326 5.91 6.16 8.88
C SER A 326 5.07 7.41 8.60
N GLY A 327 5.42 8.21 7.60
CA GLY A 327 4.73 9.42 7.18
C GLY A 327 4.28 9.34 5.72
N ARG A 328 4.50 10.43 5.00
CA ARG A 328 4.12 10.61 3.60
C ARG A 328 5.27 10.26 2.65
N THR A 329 4.95 9.75 1.47
CA THR A 329 5.87 9.68 0.33
C THR A 329 5.54 10.83 -0.59
N VAL A 330 6.53 11.63 -0.96
CA VAL A 330 6.38 12.85 -1.74
C VAL A 330 7.21 12.80 -3.02
N ARG A 331 6.78 13.54 -4.03
CA ARG A 331 7.49 13.69 -5.30
C ARG A 331 7.29 15.12 -5.84
N PRO A 332 7.82 16.14 -5.13
CA PRO A 332 7.75 17.53 -5.57
C PRO A 332 8.72 17.80 -6.73
N LYS A 333 8.54 18.92 -7.42
CA LYS A 333 9.50 19.42 -8.39
C LYS A 333 10.79 19.89 -7.72
N LEU A 334 10.68 20.43 -6.50
CA LEU A 334 11.82 20.87 -5.69
C LEU A 334 11.63 20.46 -4.23
N ILE A 335 12.64 19.82 -3.66
CA ILE A 335 12.72 19.58 -2.22
C ILE A 335 14.04 20.13 -1.67
N ILE A 336 13.94 20.96 -0.64
CA ILE A 336 15.12 21.49 0.08
C ILE A 336 15.13 20.88 1.49
N THR A 337 16.20 20.19 1.85
CA THR A 337 16.34 19.57 3.16
C THR A 337 17.32 20.36 4.02
N CYS A 338 16.86 20.80 5.20
CA CYS A 338 17.61 21.63 6.14
C CYS A 338 18.00 20.81 7.38
N GLY A 339 19.28 20.47 7.55
CA GLY A 339 19.77 19.69 8.68
C GLY A 339 19.25 18.27 8.77
N VAL A 340 19.01 17.64 7.63
CA VAL A 340 18.55 16.23 7.53
C VAL A 340 19.75 15.31 7.35
N SER A 341 19.83 14.23 8.11
CA SER A 341 20.94 13.26 8.04
C SER A 341 20.89 12.33 6.81
N GLY A 342 19.71 12.11 6.24
CA GLY A 342 19.55 11.22 5.06
C GLY A 342 19.34 9.75 5.40
N ALA A 343 18.75 9.43 6.56
CA ALA A 343 18.39 8.04 6.87
C ALA A 343 17.49 7.45 5.77
N ILE A 344 17.71 6.17 5.42
CA ILE A 344 17.03 5.48 4.33
C ILE A 344 15.50 5.52 4.47
N GLN A 345 14.98 5.57 5.72
CA GLN A 345 13.56 5.68 6.02
C GLN A 345 12.95 7.01 5.54
N PHE A 346 13.75 8.04 5.44
CA PHE A 346 13.38 9.34 4.90
C PHE A 346 13.62 9.39 3.40
N THR A 347 14.85 9.07 2.96
CA THR A 347 15.24 9.23 1.55
C THR A 347 14.41 8.38 0.60
N SER A 348 14.05 7.15 0.97
CA SER A 348 13.18 6.28 0.16
C SER A 348 11.78 6.84 -0.10
N CYS A 349 11.38 7.89 0.63
CA CYS A 349 10.08 8.54 0.48
C CYS A 349 10.15 9.90 -0.22
N MET A 350 11.34 10.34 -0.71
CA MET A 350 11.49 11.62 -1.38
C MET A 350 12.44 11.60 -2.60
N THR A 351 13.16 10.51 -2.83
CA THR A 351 14.09 10.39 -3.98
C THR A 351 13.42 10.44 -5.36
N GLY A 352 12.10 10.39 -5.43
CA GLY A 352 11.35 10.63 -6.66
C GLY A 352 11.16 12.11 -7.01
N SER A 353 11.67 13.05 -6.22
CA SER A 353 11.62 14.49 -6.49
C SER A 353 12.44 14.84 -7.74
N ASP A 354 12.01 15.85 -8.50
CA ASP A 354 12.71 16.25 -9.72
C ASP A 354 14.04 16.96 -9.43
N CYS A 355 14.12 17.67 -8.29
CA CYS A 355 15.34 18.35 -7.84
C CYS A 355 15.44 18.27 -6.31
N ILE A 356 16.57 17.81 -5.81
CA ILE A 356 16.86 17.64 -4.38
C ILE A 356 18.05 18.54 -4.00
N VAL A 357 17.79 19.49 -3.11
CA VAL A 357 18.82 20.36 -2.52
C VAL A 357 19.00 19.96 -1.05
N ALA A 358 20.23 19.70 -0.63
CA ALA A 358 20.52 19.33 0.75
C ALA A 358 21.47 20.35 1.41
N ILE A 359 21.08 20.82 2.60
CA ILE A 359 21.87 21.72 3.45
C ILE A 359 22.19 20.94 4.73
N ASN A 360 23.47 20.69 4.98
CA ASN A 360 23.94 20.02 6.19
C ASN A 360 25.38 20.44 6.49
N ASN A 361 25.71 20.60 7.76
CA ASN A 361 27.07 20.94 8.20
C ASN A 361 28.02 19.75 8.28
N ASP A 362 27.50 18.51 8.21
CA ASP A 362 28.29 17.28 8.15
C ASP A 362 28.55 16.89 6.70
N PRO A 363 29.80 16.98 6.19
CA PRO A 363 30.12 16.63 4.81
C PRO A 363 29.88 15.16 4.46
N GLU A 364 29.83 14.27 5.47
CA GLU A 364 29.58 12.84 5.32
C GLU A 364 28.08 12.46 5.51
N ALA A 365 27.19 13.45 5.61
CA ALA A 365 25.78 13.21 5.77
C ALA A 365 25.22 12.39 4.58
N GLN A 366 24.53 11.29 4.89
CA GLN A 366 23.98 10.38 3.88
C GLN A 366 22.98 11.05 2.91
N ILE A 367 22.39 12.18 3.30
CA ILE A 367 21.49 12.95 2.43
C ILE A 367 22.17 13.37 1.14
N PHE A 368 23.46 13.65 1.17
CA PHE A 368 24.24 14.06 0.00
C PHE A 368 24.37 12.95 -1.06
N ASN A 369 24.18 11.68 -0.69
CA ASN A 369 24.20 10.57 -1.66
C ASN A 369 22.98 10.58 -2.62
N VAL A 370 21.94 11.33 -2.28
CA VAL A 370 20.70 11.39 -3.07
C VAL A 370 20.35 12.80 -3.52
N ALA A 371 21.14 13.80 -3.13
CA ALA A 371 20.92 15.20 -3.48
C ALA A 371 21.56 15.55 -4.83
N ASP A 372 20.86 16.36 -5.63
CA ASP A 372 21.40 16.95 -6.87
C ASP A 372 22.32 18.13 -6.55
N TYR A 373 22.03 18.88 -5.48
CA TYR A 373 22.83 20.00 -5.00
C TYR A 373 23.11 19.85 -3.50
N CYS A 374 24.41 19.92 -3.15
CA CYS A 374 24.90 19.77 -1.79
C CYS A 374 25.48 21.07 -1.28
N ILE A 375 24.98 21.59 -0.17
CA ILE A 375 25.51 22.76 0.53
C ILE A 375 26.03 22.30 1.89
N VAL A 376 27.35 22.28 2.03
CA VAL A 376 28.02 21.85 3.27
C VAL A 376 28.33 23.08 4.09
N ASP A 377 27.36 23.50 4.92
CA ASP A 377 27.50 24.67 5.78
C ASP A 377 26.40 24.68 6.87
N ASP A 378 26.47 25.67 7.79
CA ASP A 378 25.47 25.84 8.84
C ASP A 378 24.15 26.34 8.26
N LEU A 379 23.07 25.57 8.46
CA LEU A 379 21.73 25.94 8.01
C LEU A 379 21.26 27.30 8.53
N TYR A 380 21.75 27.73 9.70
CA TYR A 380 21.42 29.02 10.31
C TYR A 380 22.03 30.23 9.59
N GLN A 381 23.01 29.99 8.72
CA GLN A 381 23.57 31.01 7.82
C GLN A 381 22.97 30.90 6.42
N VAL A 382 22.95 29.68 5.88
CA VAL A 382 22.52 29.42 4.50
C VAL A 382 21.03 29.69 4.30
N VAL A 383 20.14 29.24 5.21
CA VAL A 383 18.70 29.37 5.02
C VAL A 383 18.22 30.82 4.96
N PRO A 384 18.64 31.72 5.88
CA PRO A 384 18.28 33.13 5.80
C PRO A 384 18.80 33.82 4.52
N GLU A 385 20.07 33.60 4.14
CA GLU A 385 20.65 34.16 2.93
C GLU A 385 19.92 33.71 1.67
N LEU A 386 19.61 32.39 1.59
CA LEU A 386 18.85 31.85 0.48
C LEU A 386 17.45 32.44 0.41
N THR A 387 16.78 32.60 1.55
CA THR A 387 15.45 33.20 1.65
C THR A 387 15.45 34.65 1.13
N GLU A 388 16.46 35.42 1.51
CA GLU A 388 16.62 36.82 1.08
C GLU A 388 16.89 36.93 -0.43
N LEU A 389 17.75 36.07 -0.96
CA LEU A 389 18.03 36.00 -2.40
C LEU A 389 16.77 35.67 -3.22
N ILE A 390 15.93 34.79 -2.72
CA ILE A 390 14.70 34.40 -3.41
C ILE A 390 13.66 35.52 -3.37
N LYS A 391 13.53 36.21 -2.22
CA LYS A 391 12.62 37.37 -2.07
C LYS A 391 13.00 38.47 -3.04
N ASN A 392 14.30 38.82 -3.11
CA ASN A 392 14.81 39.87 -3.98
C ASN A 392 14.62 39.58 -5.48
N ARG A 393 14.72 38.32 -5.91
CA ARG A 393 14.47 37.90 -7.31
C ARG A 393 13.00 37.94 -7.74
N LYS A 394 12.06 38.00 -6.81
CA LYS A 394 10.63 38.13 -7.13
C LYS A 394 10.19 39.57 -7.30
N GLU A 395 11.02 40.55 -6.90
CA GLU A 395 10.74 41.97 -7.04
C GLU A 395 11.29 42.56 -8.36
N ASP A 396 12.19 41.82 -9.04
CA ASP A 396 12.68 42.14 -10.40
C ASP A 396 11.83 41.40 -11.49
#